data_75f6695e4ebd55e38005d53fe5a517ca
#
_entry.id   75f6695e4ebd55e38005d53fe5a517ca
#
_cell.length_a   1.000
_cell.length_b   1.000
_cell.length_c   1.000
_cell.angle_alpha   90.00
_cell.angle_beta   90.00
_cell.angle_gamma   90.00
#
_symmetry.space_group_name_H-M   'P 1'
#
loop_
_entity.id
_entity.type
_entity.pdbx_description
1 polymer ?
#
loop_
_entity_poly.entity_id
_entity_poly.type
_entity_poly.pdbx_seq_one_letter_code
_entity_poly.pdbx_strand_id
1 'polypeptide(L)'
;MAIVIMSPFLSYSLLSLVLFLTLKYLFQRSRKLRNLPPGPTPRPIIGNLNLVEQPIHRFFHRMSQKYGNIISLWFGSSLVVVVSSPTAYQECFTKHDVTLANRVRSLSGKYIFYDNTTVGSCSHGEHWRNLRRITSLD
;
A
#
# COMPACT_ATOMS: atom_id res chain seq x y z
N MET A 1 -38.18 -42.55 0.61
CA MET A 1 -37.22 -41.65 -0.06
C MET A 1 -37.75 -40.24 0.18
N ALA A 2 -37.36 -39.62 1.29
CA ALA A 2 -37.88 -38.27 1.67
C ALA A 2 -36.99 -37.23 1.03
N ILE A 3 -37.47 -36.62 -0.02
CA ILE A 3 -36.84 -35.40 -0.59
C ILE A 3 -37.16 -34.28 0.41
N VAL A 4 -36.16 -33.91 1.23
CA VAL A 4 -36.24 -32.75 2.08
C VAL A 4 -36.29 -31.52 1.16
N ILE A 5 -37.49 -31.00 0.96
CA ILE A 5 -37.69 -29.69 0.30
C ILE A 5 -37.13 -28.67 1.31
N MET A 6 -35.85 -28.40 1.23
CA MET A 6 -35.22 -27.31 1.95
C MET A 6 -35.92 -26.03 1.53
N SER A 7 -36.62 -25.37 2.49
CA SER A 7 -37.29 -24.12 2.20
C SER A 7 -36.32 -23.12 1.59
N PRO A 8 -36.69 -22.35 0.56
CA PRO A 8 -35.78 -21.43 -0.13
C PRO A 8 -35.08 -20.46 0.83
N PHE A 9 -35.69 -20.13 1.95
CA PHE A 9 -35.11 -19.31 3.01
C PHE A 9 -33.86 -19.96 3.66
N LEU A 10 -33.87 -21.26 3.87
CA LEU A 10 -32.72 -21.99 4.42
C LEU A 10 -31.54 -22.00 3.42
N SER A 11 -31.81 -22.17 2.14
CA SER A 11 -30.76 -22.14 1.10
C SER A 11 -30.15 -20.76 0.95
N TYR A 12 -30.93 -19.68 0.98
CA TYR A 12 -30.43 -18.30 0.94
C TYR A 12 -29.61 -17.93 2.18
N SER A 13 -30.03 -18.37 3.39
CA SER A 13 -29.28 -18.12 4.62
C SER A 13 -27.93 -18.85 4.60
N LEU A 14 -27.89 -20.07 4.13
CA LEU A 14 -26.64 -20.84 4.00
C LEU A 14 -25.69 -20.19 2.98
N LEU A 15 -26.21 -19.76 1.85
CA LEU A 15 -25.44 -19.07 0.80
C LEU A 15 -24.83 -17.76 1.32
N SER A 16 -25.61 -16.97 2.05
CA SER A 16 -25.13 -15.69 2.65
C SER A 16 -24.07 -15.93 3.71
N LEU A 17 -24.22 -16.99 4.53
CA LEU A 17 -23.23 -17.37 5.53
C LEU A 17 -21.91 -17.81 4.87
N VAL A 18 -21.97 -18.65 3.84
CA VAL A 18 -20.78 -19.08 3.09
C VAL A 18 -20.09 -17.89 2.43
N LEU A 19 -20.84 -16.98 1.81
CA LEU A 19 -20.32 -15.77 1.21
C LEU A 19 -19.63 -14.88 2.27
N PHE A 20 -20.26 -14.71 3.43
CA PHE A 20 -19.69 -13.93 4.53
C PHE A 20 -18.38 -14.55 5.05
N LEU A 21 -18.34 -15.87 5.23
CA LEU A 21 -17.14 -16.57 5.70
C LEU A 21 -16.02 -16.52 4.67
N THR A 22 -16.31 -16.67 3.38
CA THR A 22 -15.33 -16.57 2.31
C THR A 22 -14.75 -15.15 2.20
N LEU A 23 -15.60 -14.14 2.27
CA LEU A 23 -15.14 -12.74 2.32
C LEU A 23 -14.26 -12.49 3.54
N LYS A 24 -14.70 -12.91 4.73
CA LYS A 24 -13.91 -12.79 5.97
C LYS A 24 -12.55 -13.47 5.83
N TYR A 25 -12.51 -14.69 5.28
CA TYR A 25 -11.27 -15.45 5.06
C TYR A 25 -10.33 -14.76 4.06
N LEU A 26 -10.85 -14.27 2.94
CA LEU A 26 -10.08 -13.53 1.93
C LEU A 26 -9.50 -12.24 2.51
N PHE A 27 -10.29 -11.49 3.28
CA PHE A 27 -9.81 -10.27 3.94
C PHE A 27 -8.77 -10.54 5.03
N GLN A 28 -8.88 -11.64 5.74
CA GLN A 28 -7.93 -12.02 6.78
C GLN A 28 -6.59 -12.51 6.19
N ARG A 29 -6.63 -13.20 5.06
CA ARG A 29 -5.43 -13.72 4.38
C ARG A 29 -4.54 -12.62 3.81
N SER A 30 -5.11 -11.54 3.31
CA SER A 30 -4.37 -10.41 2.71
C SER A 30 -3.46 -9.65 3.69
N ARG A 31 -3.58 -9.89 5.01
CA ARG A 31 -2.91 -9.10 6.04
C ARG A 31 -1.75 -9.79 6.75
N LYS A 32 -1.42 -11.02 6.41
CA LYS A 32 -0.35 -11.79 7.07
C LYS A 32 1.02 -11.58 6.41
N LEU A 33 1.45 -10.33 6.25
CA LEU A 33 2.86 -10.04 6.01
C LEU A 33 3.58 -10.14 7.37
N ARG A 34 4.51 -11.11 7.47
CA ARG A 34 5.34 -11.30 8.67
C ARG A 34 6.36 -10.16 8.76
N ASN A 35 6.65 -9.72 10.00
CA ASN A 35 7.68 -8.73 10.30
C ASN A 35 7.44 -7.31 9.74
N LEU A 36 6.19 -6.83 9.77
CA LEU A 36 5.92 -5.44 9.48
C LEU A 36 6.29 -4.53 10.67
N PRO A 37 6.79 -3.32 10.39
CA PRO A 37 6.91 -2.29 11.41
C PRO A 37 5.58 -2.04 12.12
N PRO A 38 5.61 -1.55 13.38
CA PRO A 38 4.39 -1.23 14.11
C PRO A 38 3.55 -0.18 13.38
N GLY A 39 2.25 -0.22 13.57
CA GLY A 39 1.33 0.73 12.95
C GLY A 39 -0.10 0.54 13.43
N PRO A 40 -1.00 1.46 13.10
CA PRO A 40 -2.42 1.35 13.45
C PRO A 40 -3.08 0.18 12.72
N THR A 41 -4.06 -0.43 13.36
CA THR A 41 -4.84 -1.51 12.74
C THR A 41 -5.59 -1.01 11.52
N PRO A 42 -5.35 -1.57 10.33
CA PRO A 42 -6.02 -1.12 9.13
C PRO A 42 -7.48 -1.56 9.09
N ARG A 43 -8.37 -0.71 8.59
CA ARG A 43 -9.77 -1.07 8.32
C ARG A 43 -9.88 -1.94 7.05
N PRO A 44 -10.92 -2.80 6.94
CA PRO A 44 -11.20 -3.52 5.71
C PRO A 44 -11.34 -2.55 4.52
N ILE A 45 -10.81 -2.94 3.36
CA ILE A 45 -10.85 -2.22 2.07
C ILE A 45 -10.05 -0.91 2.08
N ILE A 46 -10.36 0.02 2.96
CA ILE A 46 -9.82 1.39 2.98
C ILE A 46 -8.41 1.45 3.64
N GLY A 47 -8.09 0.48 4.51
CA GLY A 47 -6.85 0.50 5.29
C GLY A 47 -6.86 1.62 6.33
N ASN A 48 -5.81 2.45 6.32
CA ASN A 48 -5.63 3.57 7.24
C ASN A 48 -5.93 4.94 6.60
N LEU A 49 -6.50 4.98 5.37
CA LEU A 49 -6.80 6.22 4.66
C LEU A 49 -7.70 7.17 5.45
N ASN A 50 -8.61 6.62 6.24
CA ASN A 50 -9.52 7.41 7.09
C ASN A 50 -8.82 8.14 8.25
N LEU A 51 -7.57 7.76 8.57
CA LEU A 51 -6.79 8.41 9.62
C LEU A 51 -5.95 9.58 9.10
N VAL A 52 -5.81 9.67 7.77
CA VAL A 52 -4.96 10.71 7.15
C VAL A 52 -5.64 12.05 7.25
N GLU A 53 -5.01 12.97 7.99
CA GLU A 53 -5.47 14.34 8.17
C GLU A 53 -4.53 15.32 7.46
N GLN A 54 -5.08 16.45 7.03
CA GLN A 54 -4.29 17.56 6.49
C GLN A 54 -3.76 18.45 7.64
N PRO A 55 -2.53 18.92 7.59
CA PRO A 55 -1.48 18.62 6.62
C PRO A 55 -0.79 17.27 6.89
N ILE A 56 -0.52 16.52 5.83
CA ILE A 56 -0.03 15.14 5.86
C ILE A 56 1.25 14.95 6.70
N HIS A 57 2.19 15.90 6.66
CA HIS A 57 3.44 15.81 7.42
C HIS A 57 3.20 15.81 8.94
N ARG A 58 2.22 16.55 9.44
CA ARG A 58 1.85 16.56 10.87
C ARG A 58 1.20 15.23 11.28
N PHE A 59 0.40 14.65 10.40
CA PHE A 59 -0.17 13.32 10.61
C PHE A 59 0.94 12.27 10.76
N PHE A 60 1.91 12.21 9.84
CA PHE A 60 3.02 11.28 9.93
C PHE A 60 3.89 11.51 11.17
N HIS A 61 4.12 12.74 11.55
CA HIS A 61 4.86 13.07 12.78
C HIS A 61 4.14 12.55 14.04
N ARG A 62 2.83 12.76 14.16
CA ARG A 62 2.03 12.19 15.28
C ARG A 62 2.05 10.65 15.30
N MET A 63 1.97 10.04 14.13
CA MET A 63 2.03 8.58 14.03
C MET A 63 3.40 8.05 14.44
N SER A 64 4.49 8.70 14.04
CA SER A 64 5.84 8.29 14.44
C SER A 64 6.09 8.44 15.93
N GLN A 65 5.54 9.46 16.57
CA GLN A 65 5.60 9.59 18.04
C GLN A 65 4.84 8.47 18.77
N LYS A 66 3.71 8.01 18.20
CA LYS A 66 2.87 7.01 18.83
C LYS A 66 3.35 5.57 18.61
N TYR A 67 3.82 5.25 17.41
CA TYR A 67 4.15 3.89 16.99
C TYR A 67 5.64 3.64 16.79
N GLY A 68 6.46 4.68 16.79
CA GLY A 68 7.90 4.61 16.59
C GLY A 68 8.37 5.24 15.27
N ASN A 69 9.68 5.30 15.09
CA ASN A 69 10.31 6.03 13.98
C ASN A 69 10.14 5.35 12.60
N ILE A 70 9.78 4.10 12.58
CA ILE A 70 9.46 3.35 11.35
C ILE A 70 8.09 2.74 11.55
N ILE A 71 7.12 3.14 10.74
CA ILE A 71 5.73 2.71 10.87
C ILE A 71 5.21 2.15 9.55
N SER A 72 4.27 1.22 9.65
CA SER A 72 3.56 0.67 8.49
C SER A 72 2.12 1.16 8.45
N LEU A 73 1.68 1.59 7.27
CA LEU A 73 0.32 2.06 7.00
C LEU A 73 -0.23 1.34 5.77
N TRP A 74 -1.52 1.09 5.76
CA TRP A 74 -2.22 0.55 4.62
C TRP A 74 -3.07 1.64 3.95
N PHE A 75 -2.79 1.94 2.69
CA PHE A 75 -3.58 2.84 1.87
C PHE A 75 -4.38 2.00 0.86
N GLY A 76 -5.62 1.64 1.24
CA GLY A 76 -6.38 0.64 0.54
C GLY A 76 -5.69 -0.73 0.60
N SER A 77 -5.29 -1.25 -0.56
CA SER A 77 -4.53 -2.50 -0.70
C SER A 77 -3.00 -2.32 -0.66
N SER A 78 -2.49 -1.08 -0.71
CA SER A 78 -1.06 -0.79 -0.78
C SER A 78 -0.46 -0.60 0.60
N LEU A 79 0.62 -1.32 0.88
CA LEU A 79 1.43 -1.13 2.08
C LEU A 79 2.40 0.04 1.87
N VAL A 80 2.39 0.98 2.81
CA VAL A 80 3.31 2.13 2.84
C VAL A 80 4.11 2.07 4.13
N VAL A 81 5.42 2.17 4.02
CA VAL A 81 6.32 2.30 5.18
C VAL A 81 6.79 3.73 5.27
N VAL A 82 6.58 4.35 6.43
CA VAL A 82 7.03 5.71 6.71
C VAL A 82 8.24 5.64 7.63
N VAL A 83 9.34 6.24 7.19
CA VAL A 83 10.61 6.31 7.93
C VAL A 83 10.81 7.75 8.42
N SER A 84 10.84 7.92 9.73
CA SER A 84 11.00 9.23 10.40
C SER A 84 12.34 9.36 11.15
N SER A 85 13.16 8.29 11.21
CA SER A 85 14.49 8.31 11.84
C SER A 85 15.52 8.86 10.88
N PRO A 86 16.36 9.85 11.28
CA PRO A 86 17.46 10.35 10.46
C PRO A 86 18.48 9.26 10.08
N THR A 87 18.79 8.35 10.99
CA THR A 87 19.73 7.26 10.76
C THR A 87 19.19 6.23 9.76
N ALA A 88 17.93 5.82 9.92
CA ALA A 88 17.27 4.92 8.98
C ALA A 88 17.07 5.56 7.59
N TYR A 89 16.76 6.85 7.55
CA TYR A 89 16.69 7.61 6.31
C TYR A 89 18.05 7.62 5.59
N GLN A 90 19.13 7.93 6.31
CA GLN A 90 20.47 7.92 5.74
C GLN A 90 20.83 6.53 5.19
N GLU A 91 20.53 5.47 5.91
CA GLU A 91 20.77 4.09 5.44
C GLU A 91 19.99 3.75 4.18
N CYS A 92 18.70 4.15 4.09
CA CYS A 92 17.87 3.96 2.90
C CYS A 92 18.47 4.64 1.66
N PHE A 93 18.99 5.86 1.79
CA PHE A 93 19.48 6.66 0.67
C PHE A 93 21.00 6.50 0.39
N THR A 94 21.74 5.75 1.20
CA THR A 94 23.14 5.45 0.94
C THR A 94 23.35 3.99 0.57
N LYS A 95 22.87 3.04 1.39
CA LYS A 95 23.10 1.61 1.16
C LYS A 95 22.08 0.96 0.22
N HIS A 96 20.84 1.47 0.21
CA HIS A 96 19.72 0.87 -0.51
C HIS A 96 19.09 1.81 -1.54
N ASP A 97 19.81 2.86 -1.95
CA ASP A 97 19.32 3.90 -2.87
C ASP A 97 18.79 3.32 -4.17
N VAL A 98 19.53 2.45 -4.83
CA VAL A 98 19.14 1.82 -6.10
C VAL A 98 17.87 0.98 -5.96
N THR A 99 17.75 0.24 -4.86
CA THR A 99 16.57 -0.61 -4.59
C THR A 99 15.32 0.22 -4.33
N LEU A 100 15.49 1.34 -3.60
CA LEU A 100 14.40 2.22 -3.20
C LEU A 100 14.12 3.34 -4.21
N ALA A 101 14.95 3.50 -5.25
CA ALA A 101 14.78 4.51 -6.29
C ALA A 101 13.64 4.22 -7.28
N ASN A 102 12.98 3.06 -7.16
CA ASN A 102 11.86 2.72 -8.01
C ASN A 102 10.62 3.57 -7.68
N ARG A 103 9.94 4.02 -8.72
CA ARG A 103 8.71 4.82 -8.58
C ARG A 103 7.49 3.92 -8.53
N VAL A 104 6.50 4.34 -7.73
CA VAL A 104 5.20 3.66 -7.66
C VAL A 104 4.45 3.87 -8.97
N ARG A 105 4.03 2.77 -9.59
CA ARG A 105 3.16 2.83 -10.77
C ARG A 105 1.75 3.21 -10.35
N SER A 106 1.28 4.36 -10.82
CA SER A 106 -0.06 4.88 -10.56
C SER A 106 -0.87 4.96 -11.85
N LEU A 107 -2.20 5.05 -11.72
CA LEU A 107 -3.09 5.29 -12.87
C LEU A 107 -2.78 6.63 -13.55
N SER A 108 -2.48 7.66 -12.77
CA SER A 108 -2.03 8.95 -13.32
C SER A 108 -0.71 8.81 -14.09
N GLY A 109 0.22 7.99 -13.60
CA GLY A 109 1.45 7.67 -14.30
C GLY A 109 1.22 7.06 -15.66
N LYS A 110 0.23 6.17 -15.77
CA LYS A 110 -0.13 5.52 -17.02
C LYS A 110 -0.73 6.49 -18.04
N TYR A 111 -1.69 7.33 -17.62
CA TYR A 111 -2.46 8.16 -18.57
C TYR A 111 -1.91 9.57 -18.76
N ILE A 112 -1.28 10.16 -17.73
CA ILE A 112 -0.78 11.55 -17.77
C ILE A 112 0.72 11.60 -18.07
N PHE A 113 1.51 10.65 -17.53
CA PHE A 113 2.95 10.63 -17.64
C PHE A 113 3.47 9.60 -18.66
N TYR A 114 2.74 9.38 -19.77
CA TYR A 114 3.15 8.51 -20.89
C TYR A 114 3.63 7.13 -20.43
N ASP A 115 2.77 6.42 -19.67
CA ASP A 115 3.09 5.11 -19.09
C ASP A 115 4.32 5.10 -18.16
N ASN A 116 4.46 6.15 -17.38
CA ASN A 116 5.59 6.36 -16.45
C ASN A 116 6.97 6.46 -17.15
N THR A 117 7.03 6.99 -18.36
CA THR A 117 8.30 7.14 -19.10
C THR A 117 8.96 8.49 -18.91
N THR A 118 8.33 9.45 -18.22
CA THR A 118 8.93 10.77 -17.95
C THR A 118 10.03 10.71 -16.89
N VAL A 119 10.95 11.66 -16.86
CA VAL A 119 12.06 11.76 -15.89
C VAL A 119 11.60 11.64 -14.44
N GLY A 120 10.44 12.26 -14.11
CA GLY A 120 9.91 12.29 -12.77
C GLY A 120 9.15 11.03 -12.35
N SER A 121 8.65 10.22 -13.29
CA SER A 121 7.78 9.08 -13.02
C SER A 121 8.40 7.73 -13.34
N CYS A 122 9.45 7.67 -14.18
CA CYS A 122 10.10 6.40 -14.48
C CYS A 122 10.96 5.89 -13.33
N SER A 123 11.01 4.57 -13.19
CA SER A 123 11.85 3.89 -12.22
C SER A 123 13.34 4.02 -12.61
N HIS A 124 14.22 3.86 -11.62
CA HIS A 124 15.65 3.86 -11.84
C HIS A 124 16.05 2.78 -12.86
N GLY A 125 16.80 3.16 -13.89
CA GLY A 125 17.24 2.29 -14.96
C GLY A 125 17.97 3.05 -16.06
N GLU A 126 18.29 2.35 -17.16
CA GLU A 126 18.98 2.94 -18.29
C GLU A 126 18.19 4.08 -18.95
N HIS A 127 16.88 3.89 -19.11
CA HIS A 127 15.98 4.91 -19.64
C HIS A 127 16.02 6.20 -18.81
N TRP A 128 15.91 6.07 -17.47
CA TRP A 128 15.99 7.22 -16.55
C TRP A 128 17.35 7.94 -16.64
N ARG A 129 18.45 7.18 -16.69
CA ARG A 129 19.80 7.76 -16.84
C ARG A 129 19.96 8.53 -18.15
N ASN A 130 19.44 8.01 -19.24
CA ASN A 130 19.48 8.69 -20.54
C ASN A 130 18.65 9.98 -20.52
N LEU A 131 17.43 9.95 -19.98
CA LEU A 131 16.61 11.14 -19.85
C LEU A 131 17.29 12.20 -18.96
N ARG A 132 17.84 11.78 -17.81
CA ARG A 132 18.54 12.69 -16.92
C ARG A 132 19.77 13.32 -17.58
N ARG A 133 20.53 12.55 -18.35
CA ARG A 133 21.68 13.07 -19.10
C ARG A 133 21.26 14.12 -20.12
N ILE A 134 20.18 13.91 -20.85
CA ILE A 134 19.65 14.88 -21.82
C ILE A 134 19.20 16.17 -21.11
N THR A 135 18.52 16.05 -19.97
CA THR A 135 18.01 17.23 -19.22
C THR A 135 19.08 17.97 -18.42
N SER A 136 20.28 17.40 -18.26
CA SER A 136 21.41 18.03 -17.53
C SER A 136 22.54 18.53 -18.44
N LEU A 137 22.29 18.58 -19.75
CA LEU A 137 23.27 19.05 -20.76
C LEU A 137 23.16 20.56 -21.03
N ASP A 138 22.64 21.37 -20.09
CA ASP A 138 22.69 22.83 -20.12
C ASP A 138 23.91 23.37 -19.39
#